data_7d68e02f5ee47a976fed8b07829c00f2
#
_entry.id   7d68e02f5ee47a976fed8b07829c00f2
#
_cell.length_a   1.000
_cell.length_b   1.000
_cell.length_c   1.000
_cell.angle_alpha   90.00
_cell.angle_beta   90.00
_cell.angle_gamma   90.00
#
_symmetry.space_group_name_H-M   'P 1'
#
loop_
_entity.id
_entity.type
_entity.pdbx_description
1 polymer ?
#
loop_
_entity_poly.entity_id
_entity_poly.type
_entity_poly.pdbx_seq_one_letter_code
_entity_poly.pdbx_strand_id
1 'polypeptide(L)'
;MELIEKILSEENLQKAIRKVKKNKGAPGVDKMTVQEVEEWFNQYKEELISKILNKQYKPMPVKRVYIPKPNGKQRPLGIPTVVDRVIQQAMLQVLNEIYEPVFSEHSYGFRPNRSAHMAMEEVLGYLNDGYEWIVDLDIEKFFDTVNHDKLISILRERVNDSKTLHLIRAYLQAGVLDKGLVRSSTIGTPQGGPISVILSNIYLDKFDKELESRNLRFARYADYTEVETMPKLSLKHRKYRGFRLNVSA
;
A
#
# COMPACT_ATOMS: atom_id res chain seq x y z
N MET A 1 19.06 -15.44 8.83
CA MET A 1 17.59 -15.63 8.94
C MET A 1 16.97 -15.11 7.65
N GLU A 2 16.24 -15.95 6.94
CA GLU A 2 15.49 -15.53 5.75
C GLU A 2 14.44 -14.49 6.13
N LEU A 3 14.06 -13.60 5.19
CA LEU A 3 13.08 -12.54 5.48
C LEU A 3 11.73 -13.12 5.89
N ILE A 4 11.31 -14.20 5.23
CA ILE A 4 10.06 -14.88 5.58
C ILE A 4 10.07 -15.43 7.02
N GLU A 5 11.22 -15.92 7.52
CA GLU A 5 11.33 -16.37 8.91
C GLU A 5 11.15 -15.22 9.90
N LYS A 6 11.69 -14.02 9.59
CA LYS A 6 11.46 -12.81 10.38
C LYS A 6 9.99 -12.39 10.37
N ILE A 7 9.34 -12.44 9.21
CA ILE A 7 7.90 -12.14 9.07
C ILE A 7 7.06 -13.07 9.94
N LEU A 8 7.37 -14.38 9.92
CA LEU A 8 6.62 -15.42 10.61
C LEU A 8 7.11 -15.69 12.05
N SER A 9 8.09 -14.94 12.55
CA SER A 9 8.56 -15.08 13.92
C SER A 9 7.45 -14.84 14.94
N GLU A 10 7.49 -15.56 16.05
CA GLU A 10 6.49 -15.46 17.11
C GLU A 10 6.30 -14.00 17.59
N GLU A 11 7.41 -13.31 17.83
CA GLU A 11 7.37 -11.92 18.29
C GLU A 11 6.64 -11.01 17.28
N ASN A 12 6.94 -11.15 15.99
CA ASN A 12 6.36 -10.33 14.92
C ASN A 12 4.88 -10.66 14.71
N LEU A 13 4.50 -11.95 14.74
CA LEU A 13 3.10 -12.37 14.64
C LEU A 13 2.28 -11.86 15.82
N GLN A 14 2.80 -11.93 17.03
CA GLN A 14 2.10 -11.40 18.22
C GLN A 14 1.90 -9.88 18.16
N LYS A 15 2.89 -9.13 17.64
CA LYS A 15 2.72 -7.69 17.36
C LYS A 15 1.62 -7.45 16.33
N ALA A 16 1.58 -8.24 15.26
CA ALA A 16 0.59 -8.14 14.20
C ALA A 16 -0.83 -8.44 14.72
N ILE A 17 -1.00 -9.51 15.50
CA ILE A 17 -2.28 -9.88 16.12
C ILE A 17 -2.81 -8.72 16.98
N ARG A 18 -1.97 -8.19 17.89
CA ARG A 18 -2.35 -7.04 18.74
C ARG A 18 -2.78 -5.83 17.91
N LYS A 19 -2.07 -5.53 16.82
CA LYS A 19 -2.39 -4.41 15.94
C LYS A 19 -3.72 -4.61 15.23
N VAL A 20 -3.97 -5.81 14.70
CA VAL A 20 -5.23 -6.16 14.01
C VAL A 20 -6.41 -6.12 14.99
N LYS A 21 -6.26 -6.64 16.20
CA LYS A 21 -7.29 -6.56 17.26
C LYS A 21 -7.61 -5.12 17.65
N LYS A 22 -6.57 -4.29 17.84
CA LYS A 22 -6.74 -2.87 18.18
C LYS A 22 -7.53 -2.11 17.12
N ASN A 23 -7.36 -2.46 15.85
CA ASN A 23 -8.03 -1.78 14.73
C ASN A 23 -9.51 -2.18 14.57
N LYS A 24 -10.02 -3.19 15.28
CA LYS A 24 -11.45 -3.60 15.35
C LYS A 24 -12.14 -3.72 13.98
N GLY A 25 -11.44 -4.16 12.94
CA GLY A 25 -12.01 -4.23 11.58
C GLY A 25 -13.09 -5.32 11.43
N ALA A 26 -14.00 -5.12 10.48
CA ALA A 26 -15.07 -6.06 10.15
C ALA A 26 -14.53 -7.44 9.69
N PRO A 27 -15.30 -8.53 9.85
CA PRO A 27 -14.94 -9.88 9.36
C PRO A 27 -14.88 -9.93 7.83
N GLY A 28 -13.99 -10.81 7.33
CA GLY A 28 -13.84 -11.10 5.91
C GLY A 28 -14.93 -12.03 5.36
N VAL A 29 -14.58 -12.80 4.33
CA VAL A 29 -15.48 -13.78 3.70
C VAL A 29 -15.77 -14.99 4.59
N ASP A 30 -14.84 -15.33 5.48
CA ASP A 30 -14.92 -16.41 6.46
C ASP A 30 -15.78 -16.09 7.69
N LYS A 31 -16.20 -14.82 7.84
CA LYS A 31 -16.96 -14.28 8.95
C LYS A 31 -16.24 -14.31 10.32
N MET A 32 -14.95 -14.70 10.37
CA MET A 32 -14.16 -14.67 11.59
C MET A 32 -14.01 -13.24 12.11
N THR A 33 -14.21 -13.05 13.40
CA THR A 33 -14.03 -11.77 14.10
C THR A 33 -12.60 -11.60 14.60
N VAL A 34 -12.23 -10.37 14.94
CA VAL A 34 -10.88 -10.09 15.49
C VAL A 34 -10.70 -10.66 16.91
N GLN A 35 -11.77 -11.00 17.61
CA GLN A 35 -11.71 -11.61 18.94
C GLN A 35 -11.26 -13.07 18.88
N GLU A 36 -11.63 -13.79 17.83
CA GLU A 36 -11.37 -15.22 17.64
C GLU A 36 -9.94 -15.50 17.14
N VAL A 37 -9.21 -14.47 16.68
CA VAL A 37 -7.94 -14.65 15.98
C VAL A 37 -6.83 -15.27 16.83
N GLU A 38 -6.75 -14.94 18.14
CA GLU A 38 -5.72 -15.52 19.04
C GLU A 38 -5.92 -17.00 19.24
N GLU A 39 -7.16 -17.43 19.49
CA GLU A 39 -7.51 -18.85 19.65
C GLU A 39 -7.22 -19.61 18.35
N TRP A 40 -7.59 -19.02 17.21
CA TRP A 40 -7.29 -19.61 15.91
C TRP A 40 -5.78 -19.77 15.69
N PHE A 41 -4.96 -18.75 15.99
CA PHE A 41 -3.50 -18.84 15.84
C PHE A 41 -2.90 -19.86 16.81
N ASN A 42 -3.38 -19.98 18.05
CA ASN A 42 -2.92 -21.00 18.99
C ASN A 42 -3.13 -22.43 18.46
N GLN A 43 -4.20 -22.66 17.71
CA GLN A 43 -4.53 -23.96 17.16
C GLN A 43 -3.87 -24.26 15.81
N TYR A 44 -3.81 -23.28 14.90
CA TYR A 44 -3.48 -23.52 13.49
C TYR A 44 -2.20 -22.83 13.00
N LYS A 45 -1.47 -22.12 13.85
CA LYS A 45 -0.26 -21.35 13.48
C LYS A 45 0.76 -22.20 12.76
N GLU A 46 1.13 -23.38 13.28
CA GLU A 46 2.17 -24.24 12.72
C GLU A 46 1.80 -24.72 11.32
N GLU A 47 0.55 -25.10 11.10
CA GLU A 47 0.06 -25.49 9.79
C GLU A 47 0.11 -24.32 8.80
N LEU A 48 -0.30 -23.13 9.23
CA LEU A 48 -0.25 -21.90 8.43
C LEU A 48 1.17 -21.57 8.02
N ILE A 49 2.13 -21.58 8.96
CA ILE A 49 3.54 -21.32 8.73
C ILE A 49 4.09 -22.34 7.72
N SER A 50 3.82 -23.63 7.93
CA SER A 50 4.25 -24.70 7.00
C SER A 50 3.73 -24.45 5.58
N LYS A 51 2.46 -24.11 5.41
CA LYS A 51 1.87 -23.78 4.10
C LYS A 51 2.54 -22.58 3.44
N ILE A 52 2.89 -21.54 4.21
CA ILE A 52 3.56 -20.35 3.69
C ILE A 52 4.98 -20.70 3.24
N LEU A 53 5.76 -21.41 4.08
CA LEU A 53 7.14 -21.79 3.79
C LEU A 53 7.24 -22.70 2.57
N ASN A 54 6.25 -23.55 2.35
CA ASN A 54 6.14 -24.46 1.20
C ASN A 54 5.47 -23.79 -0.02
N LYS A 55 5.17 -22.50 0.01
CA LYS A 55 4.48 -21.75 -1.08
C LYS A 55 3.10 -22.32 -1.45
N GLN A 56 2.45 -22.98 -0.52
CA GLN A 56 1.12 -23.60 -0.69
C GLN A 56 -0.01 -22.75 -0.11
N TYR A 57 0.33 -21.69 0.62
CA TYR A 57 -0.67 -20.78 1.18
C TYR A 57 -1.37 -19.99 0.09
N LYS A 58 -2.70 -20.05 0.10
CA LYS A 58 -3.58 -19.31 -0.81
C LYS A 58 -4.43 -18.36 0.01
N PRO A 59 -4.18 -17.05 -0.03
CA PRO A 59 -5.04 -16.07 0.63
C PRO A 59 -6.48 -16.18 0.13
N MET A 60 -7.44 -15.93 1.00
CA MET A 60 -8.84 -15.89 0.62
C MET A 60 -9.17 -14.59 -0.15
N PRO A 61 -10.15 -14.61 -1.05
CA PRO A 61 -10.57 -13.40 -1.75
C PRO A 61 -11.09 -12.36 -0.74
N VAL A 62 -10.83 -11.08 -1.01
CA VAL A 62 -11.32 -10.00 -0.16
C VAL A 62 -12.82 -9.81 -0.36
N LYS A 63 -13.56 -9.57 0.73
CA LYS A 63 -14.99 -9.25 0.68
C LYS A 63 -15.20 -7.82 0.21
N ARG A 64 -15.87 -7.62 -0.92
CA ARG A 64 -16.19 -6.29 -1.44
C ARG A 64 -17.26 -5.61 -0.60
N VAL A 65 -17.00 -4.37 -0.22
CA VAL A 65 -17.98 -3.44 0.37
C VAL A 65 -17.86 -2.10 -0.33
N TYR A 66 -18.93 -1.31 -0.28
CA TYR A 66 -18.98 0.00 -0.92
C TYR A 66 -19.22 1.07 0.14
N ILE A 67 -18.32 2.07 0.20
CA ILE A 67 -18.43 3.19 1.13
C ILE A 67 -18.87 4.43 0.35
N PRO A 68 -19.94 5.13 0.77
CA PRO A 68 -20.38 6.34 0.10
C PRO A 68 -19.33 7.45 0.22
N LYS A 69 -19.08 8.17 -0.88
CA LYS A 69 -18.27 9.38 -0.90
C LYS A 69 -19.17 10.63 -0.77
N PRO A 70 -18.66 11.79 -0.30
CA PRO A 70 -19.44 13.03 -0.20
C PRO A 70 -20.07 13.48 -1.53
N ASN A 71 -19.48 13.12 -2.67
CA ASN A 71 -19.99 13.44 -4.01
C ASN A 71 -21.02 12.43 -4.55
N GLY A 72 -21.61 11.58 -3.71
CA GLY A 72 -22.61 10.58 -4.08
C GLY A 72 -22.05 9.33 -4.78
N LYS A 73 -20.78 9.30 -5.13
CA LYS A 73 -20.12 8.10 -5.68
C LYS A 73 -19.79 7.10 -4.57
N GLN A 74 -19.62 5.83 -4.94
CA GLN A 74 -19.20 4.79 -4.00
C GLN A 74 -17.70 4.49 -4.16
N ARG A 75 -17.00 4.32 -3.03
CA ARG A 75 -15.64 3.81 -2.99
C ARG A 75 -15.67 2.30 -2.73
N PRO A 76 -15.17 1.47 -3.65
CA PRO A 76 -15.04 0.05 -3.40
C PRO A 76 -13.91 -0.21 -2.40
N LEU A 77 -14.17 -1.02 -1.38
CA LEU A 77 -13.18 -1.46 -0.39
C LEU A 77 -13.20 -2.98 -0.31
N GLY A 78 -12.04 -3.61 -0.16
CA GLY A 78 -11.90 -5.04 0.08
C GLY A 78 -11.59 -5.33 1.54
N ILE A 79 -12.32 -6.22 2.18
CA ILE A 79 -12.08 -6.66 3.55
C ILE A 79 -11.44 -8.05 3.51
N PRO A 80 -10.11 -8.19 3.78
CA PRO A 80 -9.47 -9.49 3.91
C PRO A 80 -9.96 -10.24 5.14
N THR A 81 -9.76 -11.56 5.19
CA THR A 81 -9.99 -12.34 6.42
C THR A 81 -9.10 -11.83 7.56
N VAL A 82 -9.45 -12.15 8.80
CA VAL A 82 -8.65 -11.68 9.95
C VAL A 82 -7.26 -12.32 9.93
N VAL A 83 -7.15 -13.59 9.56
CA VAL A 83 -5.87 -14.29 9.41
C VAL A 83 -5.01 -13.64 8.34
N ASP A 84 -5.57 -13.36 7.16
CA ASP A 84 -4.85 -12.65 6.09
C ASP A 84 -4.37 -11.26 6.54
N ARG A 85 -5.20 -10.52 7.30
CA ARG A 85 -4.80 -9.22 7.87
C ARG A 85 -3.63 -9.34 8.83
N VAL A 86 -3.56 -10.40 9.66
CA VAL A 86 -2.42 -10.63 10.55
C VAL A 86 -1.15 -10.89 9.76
N ILE A 87 -1.19 -11.77 8.76
CA ILE A 87 0.00 -12.05 7.93
C ILE A 87 0.41 -10.80 7.14
N GLN A 88 -0.52 -10.07 6.54
CA GLN A 88 -0.22 -8.81 5.87
C GLN A 88 0.36 -7.75 6.81
N GLN A 89 -0.14 -7.66 8.05
CA GLN A 89 0.39 -6.77 9.07
C GLN A 89 1.82 -7.19 9.50
N ALA A 90 2.08 -8.48 9.64
CA ALA A 90 3.41 -9.00 9.94
C ALA A 90 4.41 -8.69 8.82
N MET A 91 3.99 -8.82 7.56
CA MET A 91 4.79 -8.43 6.39
C MET A 91 5.04 -6.91 6.36
N LEU A 92 4.02 -6.09 6.61
CA LEU A 92 4.13 -4.63 6.68
C LEU A 92 5.17 -4.18 7.70
N GLN A 93 5.20 -4.79 8.89
CA GLN A 93 6.16 -4.46 9.96
C GLN A 93 7.60 -4.65 9.48
N VAL A 94 7.89 -5.78 8.87
CA VAL A 94 9.24 -6.12 8.42
C VAL A 94 9.63 -5.34 7.15
N LEU A 95 8.71 -5.14 6.21
CA LEU A 95 8.97 -4.33 5.02
C LEU A 95 9.21 -2.85 5.36
N ASN A 96 8.52 -2.30 6.37
CA ASN A 96 8.79 -0.95 6.84
C ASN A 96 10.24 -0.76 7.32
N GLU A 97 10.82 -1.74 8.01
CA GLU A 97 12.22 -1.64 8.44
C GLU A 97 13.20 -1.56 7.25
N ILE A 98 12.85 -2.18 6.11
CA ILE A 98 13.67 -2.19 4.90
C ILE A 98 13.50 -0.92 4.06
N TYR A 99 12.25 -0.45 3.94
CA TYR A 99 11.93 0.59 2.97
C TYR A 99 11.83 1.99 3.57
N GLU A 100 11.45 2.13 4.86
CA GLU A 100 11.34 3.44 5.51
C GLU A 100 12.63 4.28 5.42
N PRO A 101 13.85 3.70 5.58
CA PRO A 101 15.08 4.47 5.47
C PRO A 101 15.44 4.96 4.06
N VAL A 102 14.74 4.47 3.02
CA VAL A 102 15.08 4.76 1.62
C VAL A 102 13.99 5.52 0.86
N PHE A 103 12.80 5.60 1.42
CA PHE A 103 11.74 6.43 0.84
C PHE A 103 12.14 7.90 0.81
N SER A 104 11.65 8.61 -0.19
CA SER A 104 11.81 10.07 -0.30
C SER A 104 11.37 10.77 0.99
N GLU A 105 12.14 11.79 1.41
CA GLU A 105 11.75 12.65 2.53
C GLU A 105 10.48 13.45 2.22
N HIS A 106 10.16 13.65 0.95
CA HIS A 106 8.98 14.35 0.45
C HIS A 106 7.73 13.47 0.32
N SER A 107 7.81 12.20 0.78
CA SER A 107 6.70 11.25 0.82
C SER A 107 6.14 11.13 2.24
N TYR A 108 4.86 11.43 2.43
CA TYR A 108 4.23 11.54 3.76
C TYR A 108 3.12 10.51 4.02
N GLY A 109 2.40 10.08 2.98
CA GLY A 109 1.25 9.19 3.13
C GLY A 109 1.62 7.78 3.57
N PHE A 110 0.85 7.24 4.51
CA PHE A 110 0.97 5.86 5.00
C PHE A 110 2.32 5.49 5.64
N ARG A 111 3.11 6.44 6.05
CA ARG A 111 4.41 6.24 6.69
C ARG A 111 4.36 6.45 8.20
N PRO A 112 5.15 5.71 8.99
CA PRO A 112 5.30 5.97 10.42
C PRO A 112 5.78 7.40 10.68
N ASN A 113 5.22 8.06 11.70
CA ASN A 113 5.61 9.41 12.14
C ASN A 113 5.51 10.51 11.06
N ARG A 114 4.76 10.26 9.98
CA ARG A 114 4.45 11.22 8.93
C ARG A 114 2.94 11.50 8.89
N SER A 115 2.54 12.70 8.50
CA SER A 115 1.14 13.13 8.44
C SER A 115 0.86 14.02 7.25
N ALA A 116 -0.43 14.17 6.91
CA ALA A 116 -0.86 15.13 5.89
C ALA A 116 -0.51 16.58 6.29
N HIS A 117 -0.51 16.88 7.59
CA HIS A 117 -0.15 18.21 8.08
C HIS A 117 1.31 18.56 7.75
N MET A 118 2.23 17.60 7.94
CA MET A 118 3.64 17.78 7.57
C MET A 118 3.83 17.99 6.06
N ALA A 119 3.04 17.28 5.22
CA ALA A 119 3.06 17.52 3.77
C ALA A 119 2.61 18.94 3.42
N MET A 120 1.56 19.44 4.08
CA MET A 120 1.08 20.82 3.88
C MET A 120 2.11 21.86 4.37
N GLU A 121 2.78 21.60 5.49
CA GLU A 121 3.85 22.49 6.00
C GLU A 121 5.00 22.59 4.99
N GLU A 122 5.37 21.48 4.35
CA GLU A 122 6.39 21.48 3.31
C GLU A 122 5.98 22.31 2.10
N VAL A 123 4.76 22.14 1.58
CA VAL A 123 4.20 22.94 0.48
C VAL A 123 4.19 24.42 0.83
N LEU A 124 3.75 24.80 2.05
CA LEU A 124 3.80 26.18 2.52
C LEU A 124 5.23 26.73 2.57
N GLY A 125 6.22 25.89 2.92
CA GLY A 125 7.64 26.27 2.86
C GLY A 125 8.06 26.67 1.44
N TYR A 126 7.70 25.86 0.45
CA TYR A 126 8.04 26.16 -0.96
C TYR A 126 7.35 27.45 -1.46
N LEU A 127 6.09 27.69 -1.11
CA LEU A 127 5.40 28.94 -1.45
C LEU A 127 6.13 30.16 -0.85
N ASN A 128 6.61 30.04 0.40
CA ASN A 128 7.37 31.11 1.05
C ASN A 128 8.76 31.31 0.39
N ASP A 129 9.34 30.29 -0.22
CA ASP A 129 10.59 30.34 -1.00
C ASP A 129 10.39 30.95 -2.40
N GLY A 130 9.15 31.35 -2.76
CA GLY A 130 8.83 32.05 -4.01
C GLY A 130 8.42 31.11 -5.15
N TYR A 131 8.03 29.85 -4.86
CA TYR A 131 7.41 29.00 -5.86
C TYR A 131 5.93 29.35 -5.98
N GLU A 132 5.49 29.86 -7.13
CA GLU A 132 4.13 30.42 -7.31
C GLU A 132 3.18 29.45 -8.01
N TRP A 133 3.70 28.44 -8.71
CA TRP A 133 2.92 27.52 -9.52
C TRP A 133 2.89 26.13 -8.89
N ILE A 134 1.69 25.63 -8.67
CA ILE A 134 1.45 24.29 -8.14
C ILE A 134 0.85 23.41 -9.23
N VAL A 135 1.39 22.22 -9.41
CA VAL A 135 0.86 21.18 -10.31
C VAL A 135 0.35 20.04 -9.45
N ASP A 136 -0.97 19.89 -9.39
CA ASP A 136 -1.62 18.78 -8.72
C ASP A 136 -1.60 17.54 -9.59
N LEU A 137 -1.05 16.46 -9.06
CA LEU A 137 -1.01 15.14 -9.71
C LEU A 137 -1.82 14.14 -8.89
N ASP A 138 -2.89 13.59 -9.48
CA ASP A 138 -3.67 12.49 -8.92
C ASP A 138 -3.66 11.31 -9.88
N ILE A 139 -3.27 10.13 -9.39
CA ILE A 139 -3.21 8.93 -10.23
C ILE A 139 -4.59 8.27 -10.24
N GLU A 140 -5.27 8.38 -11.38
CA GLU A 140 -6.61 7.80 -11.52
C GLU A 140 -6.62 6.30 -11.23
N LYS A 141 -7.40 5.91 -10.22
CA LYS A 141 -7.56 4.51 -9.81
C LYS A 141 -6.24 3.78 -9.55
N PHE A 142 -5.28 4.45 -8.92
CA PHE A 142 -3.93 3.91 -8.69
C PHE A 142 -3.96 2.46 -8.20
N PHE A 143 -4.69 2.16 -7.12
CA PHE A 143 -4.77 0.81 -6.56
C PHE A 143 -5.35 -0.24 -7.53
N ASP A 144 -6.18 0.16 -8.48
CA ASP A 144 -6.79 -0.74 -9.46
C ASP A 144 -5.90 -0.97 -10.69
N THR A 145 -4.81 -0.17 -10.86
CA THR A 145 -3.97 -0.16 -12.07
C THR A 145 -2.54 -0.65 -11.84
N VAL A 146 -2.14 -0.94 -10.60
CA VAL A 146 -0.79 -1.43 -10.26
C VAL A 146 -0.49 -2.72 -11.00
N ASN A 147 0.57 -2.71 -11.81
CA ASN A 147 1.04 -3.91 -12.51
C ASN A 147 1.81 -4.81 -11.53
N HIS A 148 1.34 -6.05 -11.34
CA HIS A 148 1.92 -6.99 -10.39
C HIS A 148 3.37 -7.35 -10.71
N ASP A 149 3.72 -7.57 -11.98
CA ASP A 149 5.08 -7.97 -12.36
C ASP A 149 6.05 -6.83 -12.15
N LYS A 150 5.65 -5.59 -12.48
CA LYS A 150 6.46 -4.40 -12.22
C LYS A 150 6.67 -4.19 -10.72
N LEU A 151 5.62 -4.32 -9.91
CA LEU A 151 5.75 -4.22 -8.44
C LEU A 151 6.69 -5.28 -7.88
N ILE A 152 6.55 -6.54 -8.29
CA ILE A 152 7.44 -7.63 -7.85
C ILE A 152 8.89 -7.39 -8.33
N SER A 153 9.09 -6.82 -9.52
CA SER A 153 10.43 -6.45 -9.99
C SER A 153 11.07 -5.36 -9.13
N ILE A 154 10.31 -4.33 -8.73
CA ILE A 154 10.79 -3.27 -7.82
C ILE A 154 11.11 -3.86 -6.44
N LEU A 155 10.25 -4.74 -5.92
CA LEU A 155 10.49 -5.41 -4.63
C LEU A 155 11.80 -6.21 -4.64
N ARG A 156 12.12 -6.90 -5.75
CA ARG A 156 13.36 -7.71 -5.90
C ARG A 156 14.64 -6.89 -5.77
N GLU A 157 14.61 -5.60 -5.97
CA GLU A 157 15.80 -4.76 -5.80
C GLU A 157 16.33 -4.79 -4.35
N ARG A 158 15.44 -5.04 -3.37
CA ARG A 158 15.78 -5.05 -1.94
C ARG A 158 15.37 -6.31 -1.18
N VAL A 159 14.40 -7.05 -1.70
CA VAL A 159 13.88 -8.29 -1.12
C VAL A 159 14.37 -9.46 -1.93
N ASN A 160 15.45 -10.08 -1.46
CA ASN A 160 16.03 -11.29 -2.11
C ASN A 160 15.53 -12.58 -1.45
N ASP A 161 14.21 -12.67 -1.21
CA ASP A 161 13.58 -13.85 -0.62
C ASP A 161 12.39 -14.29 -1.46
N SER A 162 12.55 -15.42 -2.12
CA SER A 162 11.56 -15.96 -3.04
C SER A 162 10.24 -16.36 -2.38
N LYS A 163 10.27 -16.75 -1.09
CA LYS A 163 9.07 -17.13 -0.33
C LYS A 163 8.24 -15.89 0.00
N THR A 164 8.90 -14.81 0.44
CA THR A 164 8.24 -13.50 0.69
C THR A 164 7.63 -12.94 -0.59
N LEU A 165 8.39 -12.92 -1.69
CA LEU A 165 7.86 -12.43 -2.98
C LEU A 165 6.69 -13.27 -3.51
N HIS A 166 6.74 -14.60 -3.31
CA HIS A 166 5.63 -15.48 -3.65
C HIS A 166 4.38 -15.16 -2.83
N LEU A 167 4.54 -14.96 -1.53
CA LEU A 167 3.43 -14.62 -0.63
C LEU A 167 2.81 -13.26 -0.99
N ILE A 168 3.63 -12.24 -1.29
CA ILE A 168 3.13 -10.95 -1.78
C ILE A 168 2.33 -11.14 -3.07
N ARG A 169 2.85 -11.88 -4.04
CA ARG A 169 2.15 -12.18 -5.30
C ARG A 169 0.83 -12.91 -5.05
N ALA A 170 0.80 -13.87 -4.12
CA ALA A 170 -0.43 -14.57 -3.77
C ALA A 170 -1.50 -13.61 -3.23
N TYR A 171 -1.14 -12.62 -2.40
CA TYR A 171 -2.06 -11.58 -1.93
C TYR A 171 -2.54 -10.66 -3.06
N LEU A 172 -1.69 -10.28 -3.99
CA LEU A 172 -2.09 -9.48 -5.15
C LEU A 172 -3.11 -10.21 -6.03
N GLN A 173 -3.01 -11.55 -6.09
CA GLN A 173 -3.85 -12.43 -6.94
C GLN A 173 -5.05 -13.04 -6.20
N ALA A 174 -5.23 -12.78 -4.90
CA ALA A 174 -6.27 -13.40 -4.07
C ALA A 174 -7.71 -13.19 -4.58
N GLY A 175 -7.89 -12.14 -5.39
CA GLY A 175 -9.20 -11.83 -5.98
C GLY A 175 -10.14 -11.13 -5.02
N VAL A 176 -11.36 -10.89 -5.51
CA VAL A 176 -12.41 -10.15 -4.83
C VAL A 176 -13.71 -10.91 -4.90
N LEU A 177 -14.36 -11.13 -3.76
CA LEU A 177 -15.73 -11.63 -3.68
C LEU A 177 -16.69 -10.44 -3.72
N ASP A 178 -17.38 -10.26 -4.84
CA ASP A 178 -18.38 -9.21 -5.06
C ASP A 178 -19.73 -9.84 -5.45
N LYS A 179 -20.78 -9.55 -4.69
CA LYS A 179 -22.15 -10.06 -4.92
C LYS A 179 -22.22 -11.59 -5.15
N GLY A 180 -21.44 -12.35 -4.37
CA GLY A 180 -21.40 -13.81 -4.44
C GLY A 180 -20.52 -14.40 -5.55
N LEU A 181 -19.87 -13.58 -6.38
CA LEU A 181 -18.96 -14.02 -7.42
C LEU A 181 -17.51 -13.67 -7.06
N VAL A 182 -16.61 -14.65 -7.16
CA VAL A 182 -15.17 -14.43 -7.01
C VAL A 182 -14.59 -14.02 -8.36
N ARG A 183 -13.98 -12.84 -8.39
CA ARG A 183 -13.24 -12.33 -9.55
C ARG A 183 -11.75 -12.37 -9.23
N SER A 184 -10.96 -13.05 -10.06
CA SER A 184 -9.50 -13.02 -9.95
C SER A 184 -8.97 -11.63 -10.27
N SER A 185 -7.88 -11.23 -9.60
CA SER A 185 -7.18 -9.98 -9.90
C SER A 185 -5.89 -10.30 -10.65
N THR A 186 -5.77 -9.80 -11.87
CA THR A 186 -4.53 -9.87 -12.67
C THR A 186 -3.75 -8.55 -12.64
N ILE A 187 -4.40 -7.49 -12.14
CA ILE A 187 -3.86 -6.14 -12.04
C ILE A 187 -4.46 -5.46 -10.81
N GLY A 188 -3.74 -4.54 -10.23
CA GLY A 188 -4.18 -3.78 -9.06
C GLY A 188 -3.87 -4.44 -7.72
N THR A 189 -4.00 -3.67 -6.66
CA THR A 189 -3.86 -4.13 -5.27
C THR A 189 -5.21 -4.01 -4.56
N PRO A 190 -5.66 -5.02 -3.80
CA PRO A 190 -6.92 -4.91 -3.06
C PRO A 190 -6.87 -3.73 -2.08
N GLN A 191 -7.74 -2.73 -2.26
CA GLN A 191 -7.86 -1.63 -1.30
C GLN A 191 -8.45 -2.16 0.02
N GLY A 192 -7.73 -1.95 1.14
CA GLY A 192 -8.20 -2.29 2.49
C GLY A 192 -7.37 -3.32 3.24
N GLY A 193 -6.41 -3.98 2.60
CA GLY A 193 -5.43 -4.82 3.29
C GLY A 193 -4.26 -4.01 3.88
N PRO A 194 -3.71 -4.39 5.04
CA PRO A 194 -2.58 -3.69 5.66
C PRO A 194 -1.36 -3.53 4.76
N ILE A 195 -1.03 -4.53 3.94
CA ILE A 195 0.15 -4.51 3.08
C ILE A 195 0.02 -3.53 1.89
N SER A 196 -1.21 -3.22 1.45
CA SER A 196 -1.43 -2.40 0.26
C SER A 196 -0.80 -1.01 0.37
N VAL A 197 -0.75 -0.45 1.57
CA VAL A 197 -0.19 0.89 1.82
C VAL A 197 1.33 0.96 1.60
N ILE A 198 2.09 -0.03 2.07
CA ILE A 198 3.53 -0.06 1.84
C ILE A 198 3.85 -0.43 0.40
N LEU A 199 3.11 -1.35 -0.22
CA LEU A 199 3.30 -1.70 -1.62
C LEU A 199 3.05 -0.51 -2.54
N SER A 200 2.08 0.36 -2.22
CA SER A 200 1.86 1.59 -2.96
C SER A 200 3.04 2.56 -2.83
N ASN A 201 3.58 2.76 -1.62
CA ASN A 201 4.75 3.60 -1.42
C ASN A 201 5.99 3.05 -2.15
N ILE A 202 6.23 1.73 -2.10
CA ILE A 202 7.33 1.09 -2.82
C ILE A 202 7.20 1.31 -4.33
N TYR A 203 6.00 1.22 -4.88
CA TYR A 203 5.74 1.44 -6.30
C TYR A 203 5.96 2.91 -6.70
N LEU A 204 5.46 3.84 -5.87
CA LEU A 204 5.53 5.28 -6.13
C LEU A 204 6.89 5.90 -5.79
N ASP A 205 7.73 5.25 -4.99
CA ASP A 205 9.08 5.73 -4.70
C ASP A 205 9.93 5.91 -5.97
N LYS A 206 9.67 5.10 -7.02
CA LYS A 206 10.30 5.31 -8.33
C LYS A 206 9.91 6.65 -8.97
N PHE A 207 8.69 7.09 -8.76
CA PHE A 207 8.23 8.40 -9.21
C PHE A 207 8.84 9.52 -8.34
N ASP A 208 8.87 9.34 -7.02
CA ASP A 208 9.50 10.29 -6.10
C ASP A 208 10.98 10.50 -6.48
N LYS A 209 11.73 9.41 -6.72
CA LYS A 209 13.15 9.47 -7.11
C LYS A 209 13.35 10.13 -8.48
N GLU A 210 12.41 9.99 -9.39
CA GLU A 210 12.46 10.70 -10.68
C GLU A 210 12.25 12.22 -10.50
N LEU A 211 11.34 12.64 -9.61
CA LEU A 211 11.14 14.05 -9.28
C LEU A 211 12.39 14.63 -8.60
N GLU A 212 12.98 13.92 -7.63
CA GLU A 212 14.23 14.30 -6.97
C GLU A 212 15.39 14.45 -7.97
N SER A 213 15.53 13.50 -8.90
CA SER A 213 16.61 13.54 -9.92
C SER A 213 16.53 14.75 -10.84
N ARG A 214 15.34 15.32 -10.99
CA ARG A 214 15.07 16.55 -11.77
C ARG A 214 15.13 17.81 -10.93
N ASN A 215 15.51 17.73 -9.65
CA ASN A 215 15.51 18.83 -8.69
C ASN A 215 14.16 19.56 -8.60
N LEU A 216 13.05 18.82 -8.76
CA LEU A 216 11.72 19.36 -8.58
C LEU A 216 11.36 19.38 -7.09
N ARG A 217 10.66 20.44 -6.66
CA ARG A 217 10.06 20.52 -5.33
C ARG A 217 8.72 19.81 -5.38
N PHE A 218 8.45 18.92 -4.42
CA PHE A 218 7.17 18.20 -4.37
C PHE A 218 6.88 17.71 -2.96
N ALA A 219 5.61 17.48 -2.69
CA ALA A 219 5.14 16.76 -1.51
C ALA A 219 4.12 15.71 -1.96
N ARG A 220 4.33 14.45 -1.59
CA ARG A 220 3.41 13.36 -1.92
C ARG A 220 2.69 12.84 -0.68
N TYR A 221 1.36 12.75 -0.76
CA TYR A 221 0.53 12.08 0.24
C TYR A 221 -0.28 10.95 -0.39
N ALA A 222 0.14 9.70 -0.20
CA ALA A 222 -0.41 8.51 -0.85
C ALA A 222 -0.24 8.54 -2.38
N ASP A 223 -1.32 8.54 -3.15
CA ASP A 223 -1.38 8.64 -4.61
C ASP A 223 -1.56 10.08 -5.14
N TYR A 224 -1.65 11.04 -4.23
CA TYR A 224 -1.73 12.47 -4.52
C TYR A 224 -0.36 13.14 -4.36
N THR A 225 0.05 13.96 -5.32
CA THR A 225 1.33 14.68 -5.31
C THR A 225 1.14 16.11 -5.77
N GLU A 226 1.66 17.06 -5.01
CA GLU A 226 1.83 18.45 -5.41
C GLU A 226 3.27 18.66 -5.87
N VAL A 227 3.44 19.21 -7.05
CA VAL A 227 4.76 19.56 -7.63
C VAL A 227 4.80 21.05 -7.89
N GLU A 228 5.79 21.73 -7.36
CA GLU A 228 5.93 23.17 -7.47
C GLU A 228 6.98 23.53 -8.50
N THR A 229 6.70 24.56 -9.29
CA THR A 229 7.61 25.03 -10.36
C THR A 229 7.78 26.54 -10.27
N MET A 230 8.98 27.00 -10.61
CA MET A 230 9.20 28.44 -10.82
C MET A 230 8.56 28.91 -12.14
N PRO A 231 8.19 30.22 -12.28
CA PRO A 231 7.41 30.76 -13.41
C PRO A 231 8.02 30.62 -14.81
N LYS A 232 9.23 30.09 -14.95
CA LYS A 232 9.97 30.02 -16.24
C LYS A 232 9.90 28.70 -16.98
N LEU A 233 9.21 27.68 -16.47
CA LEU A 233 9.04 26.40 -17.19
C LEU A 233 7.78 26.46 -18.06
N SER A 234 7.96 26.68 -19.37
CA SER A 234 6.88 26.48 -20.35
C SER A 234 6.49 25.01 -20.34
N LEU A 235 5.42 24.68 -19.62
CA LEU A 235 4.81 23.36 -19.64
C LEU A 235 4.21 23.10 -21.03
N LYS A 236 4.99 22.52 -21.94
CA LYS A 236 4.45 21.89 -23.13
C LYS A 236 3.59 20.72 -22.64
N HIS A 237 2.28 20.80 -22.86
CA HIS A 237 1.29 19.80 -22.54
C HIS A 237 1.70 18.42 -23.09
N ARG A 238 2.35 17.59 -22.29
CA ARG A 238 2.49 16.18 -22.56
C ARG A 238 1.35 15.44 -21.82
N LYS A 239 0.37 14.97 -22.56
CA LYS A 239 -0.62 14.02 -22.04
C LYS A 239 0.09 12.73 -21.65
N TYR A 240 0.32 12.51 -20.36
CA TYR A 240 0.64 11.18 -19.85
C TYR A 240 -0.67 10.43 -19.63
N ARG A 241 -0.82 9.25 -20.25
CA ARG A 241 -1.98 8.38 -19.98
C ARG A 241 -1.96 7.96 -18.51
N GLY A 242 -3.02 8.27 -17.77
CA GLY A 242 -3.20 7.90 -16.37
C GLY A 242 -3.02 9.03 -15.36
N PHE A 243 -2.62 10.23 -15.77
CA PHE A 243 -2.49 11.38 -14.87
C PHE A 243 -3.58 12.42 -15.16
N ARG A 244 -4.20 12.92 -14.11
CA ARG A 244 -5.03 14.12 -14.17
C ARG A 244 -4.16 15.28 -13.70
N LEU A 245 -3.81 16.18 -14.61
CA LEU A 245 -3.11 17.43 -14.30
C LEU A 245 -4.16 18.50 -14.02
N ASN A 246 -4.24 18.98 -12.79
CA ASN A 246 -4.91 20.24 -12.48
C ASN A 246 -3.81 21.27 -12.24
N VAL A 247 -3.82 22.35 -13.01
CA VAL A 247 -2.92 23.49 -12.81
C VAL A 247 -3.75 24.61 -12.22
N SER A 248 -3.43 25.03 -11.00
CA SER A 248 -3.99 26.21 -10.37
C SER A 248 -2.90 27.27 -10.21
N ALA A 249 -3.23 28.52 -10.52
CA ALA A 249 -2.38 29.68 -10.30
C ALA A 249 -2.85 30.41 -9.03
#